data_d7632d22c5603ac96f0a25794cf1aad1
#
_entry.id   d7632d22c5603ac96f0a25794cf1aad1
#
_cell.length_a   1.000
_cell.length_b   1.000
_cell.length_c   1.000
_cell.angle_alpha   90.00
_cell.angle_beta   90.00
_cell.angle_gamma   90.00
#
_symmetry.space_group_name_H-M   'P 1'
#
loop_
_entity.id
_entity.type
_entity.pdbx_description
1 polymer ?
#
loop_
_entity_poly.entity_id
_entity_poly.type
_entity_poly.pdbx_seq_one_letter_code
_entity_poly.pdbx_strand_id
1 'polypeptide(L)'
;MQTLIKPIADNFYRITLPMPFRLRHVHVYIVIHDSGIALFDTGINMADTFTKLGESLHAIGRSVTDIDRIYITHYHADHCGIAGGIKKASGAIIHTSAIGKMIRQHHNNHDAVASHITSFYLRHGLSADVINHLLKLIRNFRRATIPYDIDRCLSAGNLYTLGDRSFEILPTP
;
A
#
# COMPACT_ATOMS: atom_id res chain seq x y z
N MET A 1 12.65 -6.79 -22.90
CA MET A 1 11.74 -6.59 -21.75
C MET A 1 12.25 -5.40 -20.96
N GLN A 2 11.44 -4.42 -20.68
CA GLN A 2 11.86 -3.27 -19.88
C GLN A 2 12.01 -3.72 -18.42
N THR A 3 13.18 -3.53 -17.83
CA THR A 3 13.48 -3.94 -16.47
C THR A 3 12.58 -3.14 -15.52
N LEU A 4 11.71 -3.81 -14.77
CA LEU A 4 10.78 -3.17 -13.83
C LEU A 4 11.49 -2.58 -12.61
N ILE A 5 12.69 -3.06 -12.30
CA ILE A 5 13.50 -2.60 -11.16
C ILE A 5 14.68 -1.75 -11.67
N LYS A 6 14.92 -0.63 -10.98
CA LYS A 6 16.01 0.30 -11.30
C LYS A 6 16.76 0.68 -10.03
N PRO A 7 18.12 0.55 -9.98
CA PRO A 7 18.90 1.05 -8.87
C PRO A 7 18.81 2.58 -8.80
N ILE A 8 18.68 3.11 -7.57
CA ILE A 8 18.70 4.55 -7.26
C ILE A 8 20.02 4.89 -6.56
N ALA A 9 20.44 4.04 -5.64
CA ALA A 9 21.73 4.09 -4.93
C ALA A 9 22.07 2.66 -4.46
N ASP A 10 23.19 2.49 -3.77
CA ASP A 10 23.57 1.20 -3.19
C ASP A 10 22.44 0.68 -2.27
N ASN A 11 22.04 -0.57 -2.48
CA ASN A 11 20.96 -1.22 -1.73
C ASN A 11 19.61 -0.49 -1.75
N PHE A 12 19.40 0.49 -2.66
CA PHE A 12 18.19 1.25 -2.80
C PHE A 12 17.68 1.19 -4.24
N TYR A 13 16.46 0.68 -4.46
CA TYR A 13 15.88 0.44 -5.77
C TYR A 13 14.46 1.00 -5.86
N ARG A 14 14.08 1.39 -7.10
CA ARG A 14 12.71 1.69 -7.49
C ARG A 14 12.17 0.54 -8.32
N ILE A 15 10.98 0.04 -7.98
CA ILE A 15 10.22 -0.93 -8.77
C ILE A 15 9.03 -0.22 -9.39
N THR A 16 8.78 -0.46 -10.67
CA THR A 16 7.63 0.09 -11.41
C THR A 16 6.59 -1.01 -11.57
N LEU A 17 5.42 -0.83 -10.94
CA LEU A 17 4.32 -1.78 -10.95
C LEU A 17 3.17 -1.27 -11.83
N PRO A 18 2.43 -2.15 -12.53
CA PRO A 18 1.36 -1.75 -13.42
C PRO A 18 0.13 -1.24 -12.67
N MET A 19 -0.62 -0.34 -13.32
CA MET A 19 -1.92 0.15 -12.87
C MET A 19 -2.94 0.10 -14.01
N PRO A 20 -4.25 -0.17 -13.74
CA PRO A 20 -5.30 -0.30 -14.75
C PRO A 20 -5.93 1.02 -15.15
N PHE A 21 -5.34 2.16 -14.76
CA PHE A 21 -5.91 3.48 -14.93
C PHE A 21 -5.17 4.30 -15.99
N ARG A 22 -5.56 5.58 -16.17
CA ARG A 22 -4.83 6.52 -17.03
C ARG A 22 -3.38 6.69 -16.59
N LEU A 23 -3.14 6.74 -15.28
CA LEU A 23 -1.81 6.54 -14.70
C LEU A 23 -1.48 5.05 -14.78
N ARG A 24 -0.63 4.67 -15.72
CA ARG A 24 -0.40 3.29 -16.09
C ARG A 24 0.53 2.52 -15.15
N HIS A 25 1.15 3.18 -14.20
CA HIS A 25 2.07 2.58 -13.26
C HIS A 25 2.16 3.37 -11.95
N VAL A 26 2.56 2.68 -10.91
CA VAL A 26 2.97 3.24 -9.62
C VAL A 26 4.41 2.81 -9.33
N HIS A 27 5.14 3.64 -8.60
CA HIS A 27 6.47 3.31 -8.12
C HIS A 27 6.43 2.91 -6.66
N VAL A 28 7.10 1.80 -6.35
CA VAL A 28 7.40 1.39 -5.00
C VAL A 28 8.92 1.35 -4.83
N TYR A 29 9.40 1.47 -3.60
CA TYR A 29 10.82 1.52 -3.35
C TYR A 29 11.22 0.46 -2.35
N ILE A 30 12.44 -0.07 -2.49
CA ILE A 30 13.00 -1.03 -1.55
C ILE A 30 14.37 -0.58 -1.08
N VAL A 31 14.63 -0.81 0.19
CA VAL A 31 15.96 -0.71 0.80
C VAL A 31 16.35 -2.10 1.30
N ILE A 32 17.48 -2.61 0.82
CA ILE A 32 18.07 -3.85 1.32
C ILE A 32 18.93 -3.51 2.53
N HIS A 33 18.74 -4.24 3.61
CA HIS A 33 19.49 -4.07 4.85
C HIS A 33 19.87 -5.43 5.45
N ASP A 34 20.62 -5.45 6.54
CA ASP A 34 21.24 -6.67 7.09
C ASP A 34 20.24 -7.78 7.42
N SER A 35 19.02 -7.43 7.82
CA SER A 35 18.01 -8.41 8.22
C SER A 35 16.96 -8.72 7.14
N GLY A 36 16.97 -8.03 5.99
CA GLY A 36 15.97 -8.26 4.94
C GLY A 36 15.77 -7.08 4.00
N ILE A 37 14.52 -6.86 3.62
CA ILE A 37 14.09 -5.80 2.71
C ILE A 37 13.01 -4.95 3.39
N ALA A 38 13.22 -3.64 3.44
CA ALA A 38 12.19 -2.67 3.71
C ALA A 38 11.54 -2.23 2.39
N LEU A 39 10.21 -2.44 2.28
CA LEU A 39 9.42 -2.03 1.12
C LEU A 39 8.60 -0.78 1.45
N PHE A 40 8.68 0.24 0.62
CA PHE A 40 7.89 1.48 0.70
C PHE A 40 6.81 1.45 -0.36
N ASP A 41 5.55 1.37 0.09
CA ASP A 41 4.35 1.08 -0.69
C ASP A 41 4.38 -0.29 -1.40
N THR A 42 3.24 -0.75 -1.92
CA THR A 42 3.13 -2.14 -2.38
C THR A 42 2.52 -2.31 -3.77
N GLY A 43 1.87 -1.27 -4.30
CA GLY A 43 1.08 -1.40 -5.52
C GLY A 43 -0.35 -1.90 -5.27
N ILE A 44 -1.17 -1.83 -6.31
CA ILE A 44 -2.59 -2.21 -6.29
C ILE A 44 -2.77 -3.74 -6.35
N ASN A 45 -3.82 -4.27 -5.73
CA ASN A 45 -4.17 -5.69 -5.85
C ASN A 45 -4.78 -6.00 -7.22
N MET A 46 -3.94 -6.40 -8.14
CA MET A 46 -4.29 -6.88 -9.48
C MET A 46 -3.57 -8.18 -9.82
N ALA A 47 -4.04 -8.86 -10.87
CA ALA A 47 -3.57 -10.19 -11.25
C ALA A 47 -2.03 -10.30 -11.33
N ASP A 48 -1.35 -9.29 -11.84
CA ASP A 48 0.10 -9.33 -12.10
C ASP A 48 0.96 -8.55 -11.10
N THR A 49 0.38 -7.73 -10.22
CA THR A 49 1.18 -6.87 -9.33
C THR A 49 2.10 -7.68 -8.43
N PHE A 50 1.57 -8.72 -7.79
CA PHE A 50 2.36 -9.58 -6.89
C PHE A 50 3.45 -10.34 -7.66
N THR A 51 3.11 -10.86 -8.84
CA THR A 51 4.06 -11.55 -9.74
C THR A 51 5.17 -10.59 -10.19
N LYS A 52 4.81 -9.38 -10.62
CA LYS A 52 5.76 -8.36 -11.06
C LYS A 52 6.71 -7.89 -9.94
N LEU A 53 6.19 -7.77 -8.71
CA LEU A 53 7.04 -7.53 -7.55
C LEU A 53 8.04 -8.68 -7.34
N GLY A 54 7.56 -9.93 -7.39
CA GLY A 54 8.41 -11.12 -7.25
C GLY A 54 9.48 -11.22 -8.36
N GLU A 55 9.10 -11.01 -9.62
CA GLU A 55 10.04 -10.98 -10.76
C GLU A 55 11.11 -9.89 -10.58
N SER A 56 10.70 -8.71 -10.08
CA SER A 56 11.63 -7.59 -9.84
C SER A 56 12.64 -7.91 -8.74
N LEU A 57 12.19 -8.52 -7.65
CA LEU A 57 13.06 -8.95 -6.57
C LEU A 57 14.00 -10.07 -7.02
N HIS A 58 13.48 -11.04 -7.79
CA HIS A 58 14.29 -12.13 -8.33
C HIS A 58 15.43 -11.63 -9.22
N ALA A 59 15.21 -10.57 -10.00
CA ALA A 59 16.23 -9.97 -10.86
C ALA A 59 17.46 -9.44 -10.08
N ILE A 60 17.34 -9.23 -8.78
CA ILE A 60 18.44 -8.83 -7.88
C ILE A 60 18.79 -9.91 -6.85
N GLY A 61 18.41 -11.16 -7.11
CA GLY A 61 18.71 -12.31 -6.24
C GLY A 61 17.92 -12.32 -4.91
N ARG A 62 16.74 -11.71 -4.90
CA ARG A 62 15.87 -11.61 -3.72
C ARG A 62 14.49 -12.21 -4.00
N SER A 63 13.69 -12.38 -2.95
CA SER A 63 12.32 -12.89 -3.02
C SER A 63 11.36 -12.06 -2.17
N VAL A 64 10.05 -12.28 -2.34
CA VAL A 64 9.02 -11.63 -1.52
C VAL A 64 9.17 -12.02 -0.05
N THR A 65 9.68 -13.22 0.25
CA THR A 65 9.90 -13.71 1.62
C THR A 65 11.03 -12.98 2.35
N ASP A 66 11.89 -12.25 1.64
CA ASP A 66 12.94 -11.44 2.24
C ASP A 66 12.44 -10.08 2.75
N ILE A 67 11.17 -9.72 2.44
CA ILE A 67 10.57 -8.47 2.92
C ILE A 67 10.21 -8.65 4.40
N ASP A 68 10.89 -7.93 5.29
CA ASP A 68 10.66 -7.95 6.73
C ASP A 68 9.85 -6.76 7.23
N ARG A 69 9.82 -5.67 6.45
CA ARG A 69 9.10 -4.43 6.79
C ARG A 69 8.41 -3.83 5.57
N ILE A 70 7.20 -3.32 5.78
CA ILE A 70 6.43 -2.57 4.80
C ILE A 70 6.09 -1.22 5.41
N TYR A 71 6.43 -0.15 4.70
CA TYR A 71 6.09 1.24 5.06
C TYR A 71 5.03 1.74 4.10
N ILE A 72 3.82 1.96 4.59
CA ILE A 72 2.70 2.49 3.80
C ILE A 72 2.66 4.00 3.97
N THR A 73 2.85 4.73 2.86
CA THR A 73 2.78 6.20 2.86
C THR A 73 1.38 6.68 3.14
N HIS A 74 0.38 6.07 2.47
CA HIS A 74 -1.03 6.38 2.68
C HIS A 74 -1.94 5.22 2.23
N TYR A 75 -3.23 5.31 2.54
CA TYR A 75 -4.20 4.21 2.44
C TYR A 75 -4.76 3.92 1.04
N HIS A 76 -4.37 4.64 -0.01
CA HIS A 76 -4.87 4.37 -1.35
C HIS A 76 -4.44 2.99 -1.85
N ALA A 77 -5.32 2.34 -2.61
CA ALA A 77 -5.12 0.94 -3.02
C ALA A 77 -3.86 0.70 -3.86
N ASP A 78 -3.43 1.68 -4.63
CA ASP A 78 -2.20 1.62 -5.43
C ASP A 78 -0.92 1.73 -4.59
N HIS A 79 -1.04 2.10 -3.31
CA HIS A 79 0.07 2.15 -2.35
C HIS A 79 0.03 1.01 -1.34
N CYS A 80 -1.13 0.50 -0.98
CA CYS A 80 -1.27 -0.54 0.04
C CYS A 80 -1.94 -1.83 -0.44
N GLY A 81 -2.24 -1.95 -1.74
CA GLY A 81 -3.13 -2.97 -2.30
C GLY A 81 -2.72 -4.41 -2.02
N ILE A 82 -1.44 -4.74 -2.16
CA ILE A 82 -0.96 -6.11 -1.92
C ILE A 82 -0.24 -6.30 -0.58
N ALA A 83 -0.28 -5.32 0.32
CA ALA A 83 0.39 -5.38 1.62
C ALA A 83 0.02 -6.63 2.43
N GLY A 84 -1.28 -6.98 2.48
CA GLY A 84 -1.75 -8.19 3.16
C GLY A 84 -1.22 -9.49 2.55
N GLY A 85 -1.08 -9.54 1.22
CA GLY A 85 -0.50 -10.68 0.52
C GLY A 85 0.98 -10.85 0.83
N ILE A 86 1.75 -9.75 0.82
CA ILE A 86 3.17 -9.76 1.18
C ILE A 86 3.33 -10.19 2.64
N LYS A 87 2.59 -9.59 3.58
CA LYS A 87 2.63 -9.96 4.99
C LYS A 87 2.35 -11.45 5.20
N LYS A 88 1.36 -12.01 4.48
CA LYS A 88 1.05 -13.44 4.56
C LYS A 88 2.21 -14.31 4.06
N ALA A 89 2.94 -13.87 3.04
CA ALA A 89 4.05 -14.61 2.44
C ALA A 89 5.35 -14.51 3.23
N SER A 90 5.64 -13.34 3.83
CA SER A 90 6.94 -13.03 4.44
C SER A 90 6.91 -12.85 5.96
N GLY A 91 5.73 -12.61 6.55
CA GLY A 91 5.64 -12.21 7.96
C GLY A 91 5.98 -10.74 8.23
N ALA A 92 6.12 -9.92 7.18
CA ALA A 92 6.53 -8.52 7.27
C ALA A 92 5.72 -7.71 8.27
N ILE A 93 6.38 -6.82 8.99
CA ILE A 93 5.75 -5.85 9.90
C ILE A 93 5.28 -4.63 9.09
N ILE A 94 4.00 -4.30 9.17
CA ILE A 94 3.42 -3.15 8.45
C ILE A 94 3.43 -1.90 9.32
N HIS A 95 4.03 -0.85 8.78
CA HIS A 95 4.15 0.47 9.39
C HIS A 95 3.35 1.50 8.58
N THR A 96 2.68 2.42 9.26
CA THR A 96 2.09 3.63 8.66
C THR A 96 1.96 4.73 9.72
N SER A 97 1.49 5.93 9.35
CA SER A 97 1.21 7.00 10.31
C SER A 97 0.01 6.66 11.21
N ALA A 98 -0.12 7.33 12.36
CA ALA A 98 -1.29 7.18 13.23
C ALA A 98 -2.59 7.54 12.52
N ILE A 99 -2.58 8.58 11.66
CA ILE A 99 -3.72 8.95 10.81
C ILE A 99 -4.03 7.85 9.81
N GLY A 100 -3.01 7.28 9.15
CA GLY A 100 -3.19 6.17 8.21
C GLY A 100 -3.83 4.94 8.87
N LYS A 101 -3.43 4.62 10.11
CA LYS A 101 -4.03 3.55 10.90
C LYS A 101 -5.50 3.83 11.22
N MET A 102 -5.82 5.04 11.67
CA MET A 102 -7.20 5.46 11.97
C MET A 102 -8.10 5.36 10.73
N ILE A 103 -7.63 5.88 9.58
CA ILE A 103 -8.38 5.82 8.33
C ILE A 103 -8.58 4.36 7.91
N ARG A 104 -7.54 3.52 8.00
CA ARG A 104 -7.65 2.11 7.66
C ARG A 104 -8.66 1.38 8.53
N GLN A 105 -8.66 1.61 9.84
CA GLN A 105 -9.64 1.04 10.77
C GLN A 105 -11.07 1.48 10.44
N HIS A 106 -11.26 2.79 10.12
CA HIS A 106 -12.57 3.29 9.68
C HIS A 106 -13.02 2.61 8.38
N HIS A 107 -12.14 2.48 7.39
CA HIS A 107 -12.44 1.80 6.13
C HIS A 107 -12.75 0.30 6.29
N ASN A 108 -12.25 -0.36 7.32
CA ASN A 108 -12.56 -1.75 7.63
C ASN A 108 -13.98 -1.90 8.21
N ASN A 109 -14.56 -0.85 8.81
CA ASN A 109 -15.94 -0.86 9.29
C ASN A 109 -16.91 -0.55 8.13
N HIS A 110 -17.21 -1.59 7.35
CA HIS A 110 -17.99 -1.49 6.12
C HIS A 110 -19.38 -0.90 6.30
N ASP A 111 -20.07 -1.29 7.38
CA ASP A 111 -21.44 -0.88 7.64
C ASP A 111 -21.50 0.58 8.08
N ALA A 112 -20.58 1.01 8.94
CA ALA A 112 -20.50 2.41 9.36
C ALA A 112 -20.18 3.34 8.18
N VAL A 113 -19.27 2.95 7.28
CA VAL A 113 -18.95 3.73 6.07
C VAL A 113 -20.16 3.79 5.13
N ALA A 114 -20.84 2.68 4.89
CA ALA A 114 -22.04 2.65 4.03
C ALA A 114 -23.17 3.50 4.63
N SER A 115 -23.41 3.39 5.94
CA SER A 115 -24.42 4.18 6.65
C SER A 115 -24.12 5.69 6.58
N HIS A 116 -22.85 6.06 6.82
CA HIS A 116 -22.42 7.46 6.74
C HIS A 116 -22.60 8.04 5.32
N ILE A 117 -22.16 7.32 4.30
CA ILE A 117 -22.31 7.72 2.89
C ILE A 117 -23.80 7.88 2.55
N THR A 118 -24.63 6.90 2.91
CA THR A 118 -26.06 6.92 2.65
C THR A 118 -26.71 8.15 3.30
N SER A 119 -26.50 8.35 4.60
CA SER A 119 -27.11 9.46 5.34
C SER A 119 -26.63 10.83 4.85
N PHE A 120 -25.36 10.94 4.50
CA PHE A 120 -24.79 12.19 3.94
C PHE A 120 -25.46 12.54 2.61
N TYR A 121 -25.43 11.64 1.64
CA TYR A 121 -25.92 11.91 0.31
C TYR A 121 -27.47 12.05 0.23
N LEU A 122 -28.22 11.33 1.06
CA LEU A 122 -29.68 11.56 1.16
C LEU A 122 -29.98 12.98 1.61
N ARG A 123 -29.27 13.52 2.61
CA ARG A 123 -29.44 14.91 3.07
C ARG A 123 -29.08 15.95 1.99
N HIS A 124 -28.24 15.58 1.02
CA HIS A 124 -27.88 16.42 -0.10
C HIS A 124 -28.71 16.17 -1.37
N GLY A 125 -29.82 15.44 -1.25
CA GLY A 125 -30.81 15.28 -2.31
C GLY A 125 -30.48 14.23 -3.38
N LEU A 126 -29.48 13.37 -3.17
CA LEU A 126 -29.24 12.27 -4.09
C LEU A 126 -30.29 11.18 -3.91
N SER A 127 -30.74 10.59 -5.03
CA SER A 127 -31.68 9.48 -5.00
C SER A 127 -31.03 8.20 -4.43
N ALA A 128 -31.86 7.31 -3.87
CA ALA A 128 -31.42 6.03 -3.36
C ALA A 128 -30.69 5.19 -4.42
N ASP A 129 -31.10 5.26 -5.69
CA ASP A 129 -30.49 4.51 -6.79
C ASP A 129 -29.05 4.98 -7.06
N VAL A 130 -28.82 6.30 -7.07
CA VAL A 130 -27.47 6.87 -7.22
C VAL A 130 -26.58 6.47 -6.05
N ILE A 131 -27.11 6.52 -4.81
CA ILE A 131 -26.37 6.13 -3.61
C ILE A 131 -26.01 4.64 -3.66
N ASN A 132 -26.95 3.77 -4.04
CA ASN A 132 -26.70 2.34 -4.20
C ASN A 132 -25.61 2.06 -5.26
N HIS A 133 -25.62 2.81 -6.36
CA HIS A 133 -24.57 2.72 -7.37
C HIS A 133 -23.18 3.12 -6.81
N LEU A 134 -23.10 4.23 -6.08
CA LEU A 134 -21.86 4.66 -5.41
C LEU A 134 -21.36 3.60 -4.41
N LEU A 135 -22.23 3.04 -3.59
CA LEU A 135 -21.87 1.99 -2.64
C LEU A 135 -21.35 0.72 -3.34
N LYS A 136 -21.92 0.38 -4.52
CA LYS A 136 -21.41 -0.72 -5.36
C LYS A 136 -20.03 -0.44 -5.89
N LEU A 137 -19.75 0.78 -6.38
CA LEU A 137 -18.42 1.20 -6.82
C LEU A 137 -17.40 1.12 -5.68
N ILE A 138 -17.72 1.64 -4.51
CA ILE A 138 -16.86 1.59 -3.33
C ILE A 138 -16.55 0.14 -2.93
N ARG A 139 -17.53 -0.76 -2.93
CA ARG A 139 -17.31 -2.19 -2.68
C ARG A 139 -16.35 -2.82 -3.69
N ASN A 140 -16.45 -2.44 -4.97
CA ASN A 140 -15.55 -2.94 -6.01
C ASN A 140 -14.12 -2.43 -5.81
N PHE A 141 -13.95 -1.14 -5.48
CA PHE A 141 -12.62 -0.58 -5.16
C PHE A 141 -11.95 -1.25 -3.95
N ARG A 142 -12.71 -1.75 -2.98
CA ARG A 142 -12.16 -2.50 -1.84
C ARG A 142 -11.44 -3.79 -2.25
N ARG A 143 -11.85 -4.43 -3.34
CA ARG A 143 -11.16 -5.62 -3.90
C ARG A 143 -9.76 -5.30 -4.42
N ALA A 144 -9.48 -4.03 -4.66
CA ALA A 144 -8.15 -3.55 -5.05
C ALA A 144 -7.13 -3.56 -3.89
N THR A 145 -7.55 -3.98 -2.69
CA THR A 145 -6.68 -4.13 -1.52
C THR A 145 -6.93 -5.48 -0.84
N ILE A 146 -5.87 -6.27 -0.66
CA ILE A 146 -5.88 -7.46 0.20
C ILE A 146 -5.93 -6.98 1.67
N PRO A 147 -6.84 -7.48 2.51
CA PRO A 147 -6.93 -7.06 3.92
C PRO A 147 -5.60 -7.23 4.66
N TYR A 148 -5.28 -6.27 5.51
CA TYR A 148 -4.11 -6.27 6.38
C TYR A 148 -4.36 -5.46 7.65
N ASP A 149 -3.63 -5.79 8.70
CA ASP A 149 -3.57 -5.04 9.94
C ASP A 149 -2.25 -4.28 10.04
N ILE A 150 -2.30 -3.12 10.69
CA ILE A 150 -1.15 -2.25 10.90
C ILE A 150 -0.53 -2.61 12.24
N ASP A 151 0.75 -3.01 12.21
CA ASP A 151 1.47 -3.45 13.40
C ASP A 151 2.04 -2.26 14.18
N ARG A 152 2.56 -1.25 13.48
CA ARG A 152 3.25 -0.11 14.12
C ARG A 152 2.87 1.22 13.49
N CYS A 153 2.80 2.25 14.33
CA CYS A 153 2.64 3.63 13.88
C CYS A 153 4.00 4.34 13.81
N LEU A 154 4.15 5.14 12.77
CA LEU A 154 5.28 6.03 12.57
C LEU A 154 4.91 7.43 13.08
N SER A 155 5.85 8.10 13.72
CA SER A 155 5.68 9.47 14.22
C SER A 155 6.44 10.46 13.34
N ALA A 156 5.78 11.57 13.01
CA ALA A 156 6.40 12.67 12.26
C ALA A 156 7.64 13.22 12.99
N GLY A 157 8.66 13.57 12.23
CA GLY A 157 9.94 14.06 12.72
C GLY A 157 10.87 13.00 13.30
N ASN A 158 10.42 11.74 13.44
CA ASN A 158 11.30 10.67 13.90
C ASN A 158 12.19 10.15 12.77
N LEU A 159 13.44 9.86 13.15
CA LEU A 159 14.39 9.14 12.29
C LEU A 159 14.27 7.63 12.51
N TYR A 160 14.24 6.91 11.41
CA TYR A 160 14.23 5.45 11.37
C TYR A 160 15.44 4.95 10.61
N THR A 161 16.08 3.90 11.09
CA THR A 161 17.31 3.35 10.50
C THR A 161 17.04 2.01 9.82
N LEU A 162 17.62 1.84 8.64
CA LEU A 162 17.59 0.61 7.82
C LEU A 162 19.01 0.33 7.33
N GLY A 163 19.74 -0.55 8.02
CA GLY A 163 21.16 -0.77 7.77
C GLY A 163 21.96 0.51 7.97
N ASP A 164 22.68 0.94 6.94
CA ASP A 164 23.49 2.17 6.90
C ASP A 164 22.69 3.45 6.57
N ARG A 165 21.38 3.33 6.32
CA ARG A 165 20.53 4.45 5.89
C ARG A 165 19.58 4.88 6.99
N SER A 166 19.28 6.17 7.03
CA SER A 166 18.24 6.75 7.86
C SER A 166 17.22 7.47 6.98
N PHE A 167 15.96 7.45 7.41
CA PHE A 167 14.89 8.23 6.80
C PHE A 167 14.03 8.89 7.87
N GLU A 168 13.52 10.07 7.57
CA GLU A 168 12.64 10.84 8.42
C GLU A 168 11.19 10.76 7.92
N ILE A 169 10.23 10.73 8.82
CA ILE A 169 8.80 10.78 8.49
C ILE A 169 8.37 12.24 8.40
N LEU A 170 8.04 12.66 7.18
CA LEU A 170 7.52 14.01 6.91
C LEU A 170 6.02 13.94 6.62
N PRO A 171 5.18 14.70 7.34
CA PRO A 171 3.76 14.84 6.98
C PRO A 171 3.63 15.58 5.64
N THR A 172 2.83 15.03 4.72
CA THR A 172 2.52 15.62 3.42
C THR A 172 1.00 15.62 3.25
N PRO A 173 0.29 16.59 3.87
CA PRO A 173 -1.17 16.66 3.84
C PRO A 173 -1.73 17.02 2.46
#